data_16218792991a399e2d85117afd8fb508
#
_entry.id   16218792991a399e2d85117afd8fb508
#
_cell.length_a   1.000
_cell.length_b   1.000
_cell.length_c   1.000
_cell.angle_alpha   90.00
_cell.angle_beta   90.00
_cell.angle_gamma   90.00
#
_symmetry.space_group_name_H-M   'P 1'
#
loop_
_entity.id
_entity.type
_entity.pdbx_description
1 polymer ?
#
loop_
_entity_poly.entity_id
_entity_poly.type
_entity_poly.pdbx_seq_one_letter_code
_entity_poly.pdbx_strand_id
1 'polypeptide(L)'
;AVLLCGGQGRARGRGRAARAPFSLVAATTRAGLLASPWRDGFGIPLRLVFFTREELVRIDARGADKLGCALSTEGAMEIARRARGTPRIAGRLLRRVRDFASLTVPPDEPVRVEVVDAALQRLEVDALGLDGMDRRYLRRIAEYHNGGPVGVETLAAALAESRDTLEDVIEPYLIQEGLVLRTSRGRVLGERGWRHLGLVPPPDESARTGQSAQSDWLNDEAARDPAGPHVGD
;
A
#
# COMPACT_ATOMS: atom_id res chain seq x y z
N ALA A 1 -32.17 15.94 16.79
CA ALA A 1 -32.95 14.84 16.23
C ALA A 1 -32.11 14.12 15.17
N VAL A 2 -31.99 12.83 15.29
CA VAL A 2 -31.23 11.99 14.33
C VAL A 2 -32.24 11.41 13.34
N LEU A 3 -31.95 11.55 12.05
CA LEU A 3 -32.74 10.95 10.98
C LEU A 3 -32.19 9.54 10.72
N LEU A 4 -32.96 8.51 11.05
CA LEU A 4 -32.61 7.13 10.73
C LEU A 4 -33.20 6.75 9.37
N CYS A 5 -32.35 6.52 8.36
CA CYS A 5 -32.73 5.95 7.09
C CYS A 5 -32.31 4.47 7.08
N GLY A 6 -33.24 3.56 7.32
CA GLY A 6 -33.01 2.12 7.26
C GLY A 6 -33.77 1.50 6.10
N GLY A 7 -33.14 0.58 5.37
CA GLY A 7 -33.78 -0.34 4.44
C GLY A 7 -33.33 -0.23 2.99
N GLN A 8 -32.81 -1.34 2.46
CA GLN A 8 -32.77 -1.62 1.03
C GLN A 8 -34.12 -2.22 0.64
N GLY A 9 -34.96 -1.42 -0.03
CA GLY A 9 -36.28 -1.87 -0.48
C GLY A 9 -37.31 -0.75 -0.69
N ARG A 10 -38.46 -1.05 -1.30
CA ARG A 10 -39.53 -0.11 -1.70
C ARG A 10 -40.20 0.67 -0.56
N ALA A 11 -39.94 0.37 0.72
CA ALA A 11 -40.47 1.08 1.87
C ALA A 11 -39.34 1.83 2.61
N ARG A 12 -39.00 3.04 2.20
CA ARG A 12 -38.12 3.94 2.93
C ARG A 12 -38.90 4.61 4.07
N GLY A 13 -38.90 4.01 5.25
CA GLY A 13 -39.39 4.65 6.45
C GLY A 13 -38.42 5.73 6.91
N ARG A 14 -38.86 6.99 6.96
CA ARG A 14 -38.12 8.07 7.64
C ARG A 14 -38.62 8.15 9.08
N GLY A 15 -37.82 7.69 10.03
CA GLY A 15 -38.12 7.82 11.46
C GLY A 15 -37.29 8.97 12.06
N ARG A 16 -37.91 9.88 12.83
CA ARG A 16 -37.23 10.83 13.68
C ARG A 16 -37.21 10.29 15.11
N ALA A 17 -36.03 10.08 15.66
CA ALA A 17 -35.88 9.76 17.08
C ALA A 17 -35.30 10.97 17.83
N ALA A 18 -35.96 11.37 18.90
CA ALA A 18 -35.41 12.36 19.82
C ALA A 18 -34.35 11.67 20.68
N ARG A 19 -33.15 12.23 20.75
CA ARG A 19 -32.07 11.76 21.61
C ARG A 19 -31.48 12.90 22.41
N ALA A 20 -30.96 12.58 23.59
CA ALA A 20 -30.16 13.52 24.37
C ALA A 20 -28.95 14.01 23.53
N PRO A 21 -28.39 15.19 23.81
CA PRO A 21 -27.18 15.65 23.15
C PRO A 21 -26.08 14.61 23.22
N PHE A 22 -25.39 14.35 22.12
CA PHE A 22 -24.27 13.41 22.03
C PHE A 22 -23.23 13.93 21.05
N SER A 23 -21.98 13.51 21.24
CA SER A 23 -20.90 13.72 20.28
C SER A 23 -20.82 12.51 19.33
N LEU A 24 -20.72 12.77 18.05
CA LEU A 24 -20.56 11.75 17.02
C LEU A 24 -19.14 11.78 16.48
N VAL A 25 -18.47 10.64 16.53
CA VAL A 25 -17.18 10.40 15.89
C VAL A 25 -17.37 9.32 14.85
N ALA A 26 -16.97 9.57 13.63
CA ALA A 26 -17.03 8.63 12.54
C ALA A 26 -15.67 8.51 11.85
N ALA A 27 -15.37 7.34 11.28
CA ALA A 27 -14.16 7.09 10.52
C ALA A 27 -14.51 6.32 9.25
N THR A 28 -13.78 6.60 8.18
CA THR A 28 -13.90 5.92 6.89
C THR A 28 -12.56 5.85 6.19
N THR A 29 -12.31 4.78 5.47
CA THR A 29 -11.15 4.66 4.56
C THR A 29 -11.46 5.23 3.17
N ARG A 30 -12.75 5.39 2.82
CA ARG A 30 -13.23 5.84 1.51
C ARG A 30 -14.00 7.15 1.64
N ALA A 31 -13.32 8.23 2.00
CA ALA A 31 -13.94 9.56 2.18
C ALA A 31 -14.67 10.06 0.91
N GLY A 32 -14.19 9.66 -0.27
CA GLY A 32 -14.82 10.02 -1.56
C GLY A 32 -16.22 9.41 -1.78
N LEU A 33 -16.56 8.31 -1.09
CA LEU A 33 -17.89 7.69 -1.19
C LEU A 33 -18.91 8.29 -0.21
N LEU A 34 -18.46 9.16 0.70
CA LEU A 34 -19.37 9.86 1.60
C LEU A 34 -20.14 10.94 0.84
N ALA A 35 -21.47 10.88 0.90
CA ALA A 35 -22.32 11.95 0.38
C ALA A 35 -22.01 13.28 1.10
N SER A 36 -22.03 14.39 0.33
CA SER A 36 -21.70 15.73 0.84
C SER A 36 -22.43 16.11 2.14
N PRO A 37 -23.73 15.82 2.32
CA PRO A 37 -24.43 16.15 3.56
C PRO A 37 -23.85 15.50 4.82
N TRP A 38 -23.26 14.30 4.70
CA TRP A 38 -22.58 13.66 5.81
C TRP A 38 -21.25 14.33 6.12
N ARG A 39 -20.49 14.66 5.08
CA ARG A 39 -19.19 15.33 5.22
C ARG A 39 -19.35 16.71 5.85
N ASP A 40 -20.33 17.47 5.39
CA ASP A 40 -20.61 18.84 5.86
C ASP A 40 -21.22 18.87 7.26
N GLY A 41 -21.83 17.76 7.70
CA GLY A 41 -22.39 17.60 9.05
C GLY A 41 -21.33 17.43 10.16
N PHE A 42 -20.09 17.07 9.81
CA PHE A 42 -18.98 16.98 10.78
C PHE A 42 -18.20 18.29 10.82
N GLY A 43 -18.19 18.93 12.01
CA GLY A 43 -17.51 20.22 12.21
C GLY A 43 -15.98 20.14 12.19
N ILE A 44 -15.39 18.95 12.40
CA ILE A 44 -13.95 18.75 12.52
C ILE A 44 -13.52 17.54 11.66
N PRO A 45 -13.12 17.76 10.41
CA PRO A 45 -12.53 16.70 9.58
C PRO A 45 -11.07 16.48 10.01
N LEU A 46 -10.73 15.24 10.34
CA LEU A 46 -9.36 14.82 10.67
C LEU A 46 -8.86 13.83 9.63
N ARG A 47 -7.64 14.03 9.15
CA ARG A 47 -6.95 13.08 8.29
C ARG A 47 -5.91 12.33 9.12
N LEU A 48 -6.10 11.01 9.24
CA LEU A 48 -5.11 10.15 9.87
C LEU A 48 -4.00 9.82 8.88
N VAL A 49 -2.78 9.77 9.38
CA VAL A 49 -1.58 9.35 8.66
C VAL A 49 -1.00 8.09 9.30
N PHE A 50 -0.11 7.41 8.59
CA PHE A 50 0.62 6.28 9.15
C PHE A 50 1.52 6.74 10.30
N PHE A 51 1.73 5.85 11.25
CA PHE A 51 2.66 6.08 12.36
C PHE A 51 4.10 5.99 11.87
N THR A 52 4.98 6.79 12.48
CA THR A 52 6.43 6.67 12.29
C THR A 52 6.94 5.39 12.96
N ARG A 53 8.15 4.99 12.61
CA ARG A 53 8.78 3.82 13.23
C ARG A 53 8.98 4.00 14.73
N GLU A 54 9.40 5.19 15.15
CA GLU A 54 9.64 5.56 16.54
C GLU A 54 8.34 5.52 17.37
N GLU A 55 7.24 5.95 16.79
CA GLU A 55 5.92 5.86 17.43
C GLU A 55 5.48 4.41 17.58
N LEU A 56 5.69 3.57 16.55
CA LEU A 56 5.38 2.15 16.60
C LEU A 56 6.25 1.41 17.63
N VAL A 57 7.54 1.73 17.73
CA VAL A 57 8.42 1.16 18.78
C VAL A 57 7.86 1.42 20.17
N ARG A 58 7.38 2.66 20.45
CA ARG A 58 6.75 2.97 21.76
C ARG A 58 5.45 2.19 21.97
N ILE A 59 4.69 1.96 20.91
CA ILE A 59 3.44 1.18 20.97
C ILE A 59 3.76 -0.28 21.23
N ASP A 60 4.79 -0.84 20.55
CA ASP A 60 5.20 -2.23 20.70
C ASP A 60 5.82 -2.49 22.09
N ALA A 61 6.64 -1.58 22.61
CA ALA A 61 7.17 -1.68 23.96
C ALA A 61 6.06 -1.75 25.02
N ARG A 62 5.09 -0.81 24.96
CA ARG A 62 3.92 -0.84 25.86
C ARG A 62 3.04 -2.06 25.66
N GLY A 63 2.96 -2.56 24.42
CA GLY A 63 2.25 -3.78 24.09
C GLY A 63 2.91 -5.01 24.69
N ALA A 64 4.24 -5.09 24.61
CA ALA A 64 5.07 -6.15 25.18
C ALA A 64 4.92 -6.21 26.70
N ASP A 65 4.99 -5.05 27.38
CA ASP A 65 4.75 -4.97 28.83
C ASP A 65 3.39 -5.55 29.24
N LYS A 66 2.33 -5.18 28.52
CA LYS A 66 0.96 -5.69 28.76
C LYS A 66 0.81 -7.19 28.49
N LEU A 67 1.64 -7.72 27.62
CA LEU A 67 1.67 -9.15 27.29
C LEU A 67 2.60 -9.96 28.18
N GLY A 68 3.27 -9.31 29.14
CA GLY A 68 4.27 -9.95 29.99
C GLY A 68 5.47 -10.49 29.21
N CYS A 69 5.85 -9.82 28.13
CA CYS A 69 6.93 -10.22 27.23
C CYS A 69 8.05 -9.17 27.30
N ALA A 70 9.17 -9.52 27.88
CA ALA A 70 10.35 -8.65 27.86
C ALA A 70 10.90 -8.59 26.42
N LEU A 71 10.74 -7.45 25.75
CA LEU A 71 11.17 -7.24 24.37
C LEU A 71 12.35 -6.27 24.33
N SER A 72 13.43 -6.64 23.63
CA SER A 72 14.55 -5.72 23.42
C SER A 72 14.16 -4.54 22.53
N THR A 73 14.88 -3.42 22.67
CA THR A 73 14.64 -2.23 21.83
C THR A 73 14.82 -2.54 20.35
N GLU A 74 15.86 -3.30 20.02
CA GLU A 74 16.16 -3.75 18.65
C GLU A 74 15.03 -4.66 18.12
N GLY A 75 14.50 -5.55 18.97
CA GLY A 75 13.35 -6.38 18.62
C GLY A 75 12.09 -5.56 18.34
N ALA A 76 11.82 -4.54 19.16
CA ALA A 76 10.71 -3.61 18.92
C ALA A 76 10.89 -2.82 17.62
N MET A 77 12.12 -2.37 17.32
CA MET A 77 12.44 -1.70 16.04
C MET A 77 12.18 -2.61 14.83
N GLU A 78 12.51 -3.88 14.94
CA GLU A 78 12.31 -4.85 13.86
C GLU A 78 10.83 -5.13 13.61
N ILE A 79 10.01 -5.25 14.65
CA ILE A 79 8.55 -5.36 14.53
C ILE A 79 7.99 -4.08 13.89
N ALA A 80 8.38 -2.90 14.41
CA ALA A 80 7.93 -1.60 13.90
C ALA A 80 8.27 -1.40 12.41
N ARG A 81 9.47 -1.84 11.99
CA ARG A 81 9.92 -1.77 10.59
C ARG A 81 8.99 -2.55 9.66
N ARG A 82 8.53 -3.75 10.08
CA ARG A 82 7.66 -4.61 9.27
C ARG A 82 6.16 -4.35 9.48
N ALA A 83 5.80 -3.39 10.35
CA ALA A 83 4.41 -3.08 10.69
C ALA A 83 3.70 -2.13 9.72
N ARG A 84 4.37 -1.68 8.66
CA ARG A 84 3.78 -0.83 7.60
C ARG A 84 3.12 0.44 8.14
N GLY A 85 3.70 1.08 9.15
CA GLY A 85 3.13 2.29 9.76
C GLY A 85 1.79 2.08 10.50
N THR A 86 1.39 0.83 10.76
CA THR A 86 0.06 0.50 11.28
C THR A 86 0.12 -0.18 12.65
N PRO A 87 -0.42 0.42 13.74
CA PRO A 87 -0.43 -0.18 15.07
C PRO A 87 -1.16 -1.52 15.15
N ARG A 88 -2.17 -1.73 14.32
CA ARG A 88 -2.89 -3.02 14.25
C ARG A 88 -1.98 -4.14 13.77
N ILE A 89 -1.15 -3.86 12.74
CA ILE A 89 -0.19 -4.84 12.23
C ILE A 89 0.91 -5.06 13.25
N ALA A 90 1.50 -4.00 13.82
CA ALA A 90 2.49 -4.07 14.88
C ALA A 90 2.04 -4.96 16.03
N GLY A 91 0.87 -4.70 16.62
CA GLY A 91 0.33 -5.50 17.70
C GLY A 91 -0.02 -6.94 17.31
N ARG A 92 -0.35 -7.21 16.02
CA ARG A 92 -0.52 -8.58 15.52
C ARG A 92 0.82 -9.31 15.46
N LEU A 93 1.84 -8.68 14.88
CA LEU A 93 3.19 -9.26 14.81
C LEU A 93 3.77 -9.49 16.19
N LEU A 94 3.66 -8.51 17.10
CA LEU A 94 4.12 -8.64 18.48
C LEU A 94 3.52 -9.86 19.20
N ARG A 95 2.20 -10.08 19.08
CA ARG A 95 1.57 -11.27 19.67
C ARG A 95 2.14 -12.56 19.12
N ARG A 96 2.39 -12.64 17.82
CA ARG A 96 2.98 -13.83 17.18
C ARG A 96 4.44 -14.03 17.58
N VAL A 97 5.20 -12.95 17.67
CA VAL A 97 6.58 -12.99 18.19
C VAL A 97 6.59 -13.50 19.63
N ARG A 98 5.71 -13.01 20.50
CA ARG A 98 5.56 -13.51 21.87
C ARG A 98 5.23 -15.01 21.89
N ASP A 99 4.25 -15.45 21.07
CA ASP A 99 3.85 -16.86 21.01
C ASP A 99 5.03 -17.75 20.58
N PHE A 100 5.85 -17.28 19.62
CA PHE A 100 7.06 -17.97 19.20
C PHE A 100 8.14 -17.96 20.29
N ALA A 101 8.38 -16.82 20.91
CA ALA A 101 9.37 -16.64 21.95
C ALA A 101 9.06 -17.51 23.19
N SER A 102 7.79 -17.68 23.56
CA SER A 102 7.39 -18.55 24.69
C SER A 102 7.79 -20.01 24.54
N LEU A 103 8.15 -20.44 23.33
CA LEU A 103 8.61 -21.80 23.04
C LEU A 103 10.14 -21.90 22.91
N THR A 104 10.83 -20.77 22.72
CA THR A 104 12.24 -20.75 22.32
C THR A 104 13.16 -19.97 23.26
N VAL A 105 12.58 -19.09 24.10
CA VAL A 105 13.31 -18.20 25.01
C VAL A 105 12.89 -18.48 26.44
N PRO A 106 13.87 -18.60 27.40
CA PRO A 106 13.55 -18.69 28.82
C PRO A 106 12.73 -17.50 29.31
N PRO A 107 11.83 -17.69 30.32
CA PRO A 107 10.93 -16.62 30.79
C PRO A 107 11.63 -15.35 31.30
N ASP A 108 12.85 -15.51 31.82
CA ASP A 108 13.65 -14.43 32.44
C ASP A 108 14.53 -13.70 31.42
N GLU A 109 14.57 -14.14 30.16
CA GLU A 109 15.38 -13.51 29.13
C GLU A 109 14.55 -12.62 28.22
N PRO A 110 15.08 -11.45 27.77
CA PRO A 110 14.41 -10.61 26.83
C PRO A 110 14.40 -11.24 25.42
N VAL A 111 13.30 -11.07 24.72
CA VAL A 111 13.16 -11.46 23.32
C VAL A 111 14.01 -10.52 22.46
N ARG A 112 15.11 -11.05 21.96
CA ARG A 112 16.09 -10.32 21.15
C ARG A 112 15.68 -10.28 19.67
N VAL A 113 16.36 -9.42 18.91
CA VAL A 113 16.06 -9.21 17.48
C VAL A 113 16.18 -10.49 16.64
N GLU A 114 17.11 -11.40 16.99
CA GLU A 114 17.28 -12.66 16.26
C GLU A 114 16.04 -13.57 16.38
N VAL A 115 15.43 -13.60 17.57
CA VAL A 115 14.21 -14.36 17.82
C VAL A 115 13.02 -13.72 17.10
N VAL A 116 12.95 -12.38 17.11
CA VAL A 116 11.94 -11.61 16.38
C VAL A 116 12.04 -11.90 14.89
N ASP A 117 13.24 -11.84 14.31
CA ASP A 117 13.47 -12.09 12.89
C ASP A 117 13.10 -13.52 12.51
N ALA A 118 13.53 -14.51 13.28
CA ALA A 118 13.16 -15.91 13.09
C ALA A 118 11.64 -16.14 13.13
N ALA A 119 10.95 -15.49 14.07
CA ALA A 119 9.47 -15.55 14.17
C ALA A 119 8.79 -14.93 12.94
N LEU A 120 9.26 -13.75 12.50
CA LEU A 120 8.68 -13.04 11.35
C LEU A 120 8.95 -13.76 10.03
N GLN A 121 10.11 -14.40 9.88
CA GLN A 121 10.41 -15.27 8.74
C GLN A 121 9.45 -16.47 8.68
N ARG A 122 9.16 -17.12 9.81
CA ARG A 122 8.17 -18.20 9.87
C ARG A 122 6.76 -17.75 9.55
N LEU A 123 6.43 -16.47 9.77
CA LEU A 123 5.17 -15.85 9.37
C LEU A 123 5.18 -15.39 7.92
N GLU A 124 6.25 -15.68 7.19
CA GLU A 124 6.47 -15.22 5.80
C GLU A 124 6.40 -13.69 5.63
N VAL A 125 6.71 -12.94 6.69
CA VAL A 125 6.79 -11.47 6.64
C VAL A 125 8.23 -11.08 6.37
N ASP A 126 8.47 -10.47 5.23
CA ASP A 126 9.82 -10.09 4.79
C ASP A 126 10.33 -8.77 5.41
N ALA A 127 11.52 -8.35 5.01
CA ALA A 127 12.17 -7.15 5.53
C ALA A 127 11.41 -5.83 5.30
N LEU A 128 10.55 -5.78 4.28
CA LEU A 128 9.64 -4.65 4.02
C LEU A 128 8.26 -4.83 4.67
N GLY A 129 8.06 -5.93 5.38
CA GLY A 129 6.77 -6.27 5.95
C GLY A 129 5.77 -6.85 4.94
N LEU A 130 6.21 -7.27 3.76
CA LEU A 130 5.35 -7.91 2.77
C LEU A 130 5.06 -9.35 3.17
N ASP A 131 3.81 -9.74 3.06
CA ASP A 131 3.38 -11.12 3.27
C ASP A 131 3.36 -11.94 1.96
N GLY A 132 2.96 -13.20 2.05
CA GLY A 132 2.89 -14.09 0.89
C GLY A 132 1.99 -13.57 -0.23
N MET A 133 0.88 -12.90 0.11
CA MET A 133 -0.06 -12.37 -0.87
C MET A 133 0.51 -11.14 -1.60
N ASP A 134 1.15 -10.22 -0.87
CA ASP A 134 1.84 -9.08 -1.47
C ASP A 134 2.90 -9.52 -2.48
N ARG A 135 3.73 -10.51 -2.09
CA ARG A 135 4.76 -11.04 -2.98
C ARG A 135 4.17 -11.75 -4.20
N ARG A 136 3.06 -12.48 -4.04
CA ARG A 136 2.33 -13.09 -5.17
C ARG A 136 1.79 -12.02 -6.11
N TYR A 137 1.25 -10.93 -5.57
CA TYR A 137 0.76 -9.80 -6.34
C TYR A 137 1.88 -9.17 -7.19
N LEU A 138 3.02 -8.84 -6.58
CA LEU A 138 4.17 -8.27 -7.28
C LEU A 138 4.72 -9.22 -8.36
N ARG A 139 4.91 -10.51 -8.03
CA ARG A 139 5.37 -11.53 -8.98
C ARG A 139 4.42 -11.68 -10.15
N ARG A 140 3.11 -11.64 -9.90
CA ARG A 140 2.11 -11.74 -10.97
C ARG A 140 2.28 -10.64 -12.00
N ILE A 141 2.51 -9.40 -11.56
CA ILE A 141 2.79 -8.28 -12.48
C ILE A 141 4.13 -8.48 -13.20
N ALA A 142 5.18 -8.88 -12.47
CA ALA A 142 6.52 -9.04 -13.03
C ALA A 142 6.59 -10.14 -14.10
N GLU A 143 6.18 -11.35 -13.73
CA GLU A 143 6.45 -12.58 -14.51
C GLU A 143 5.44 -12.80 -15.63
N TYR A 144 4.17 -12.45 -15.42
CA TYR A 144 3.10 -12.73 -16.38
C TYR A 144 2.71 -11.53 -17.24
N HIS A 145 3.10 -10.32 -16.83
CA HIS A 145 2.74 -9.09 -17.52
C HIS A 145 3.96 -8.19 -17.82
N ASN A 146 5.17 -8.74 -17.76
CA ASN A 146 6.42 -8.01 -18.01
C ASN A 146 6.51 -6.66 -17.26
N GLY A 147 6.01 -6.63 -16.00
CA GLY A 147 5.97 -5.42 -15.20
C GLY A 147 4.76 -4.52 -15.42
N GLY A 148 3.85 -4.88 -16.31
CA GLY A 148 2.62 -4.12 -16.62
C GLY A 148 2.71 -3.27 -17.89
N PRO A 149 1.67 -2.48 -18.20
CA PRO A 149 0.48 -2.23 -17.39
C PRO A 149 -0.53 -3.38 -17.41
N VAL A 150 -1.15 -3.68 -16.26
CA VAL A 150 -2.16 -4.72 -16.12
C VAL A 150 -3.39 -4.20 -15.36
N GLY A 151 -4.59 -4.57 -15.82
CA GLY A 151 -5.84 -4.20 -15.18
C GLY A 151 -6.06 -4.90 -13.84
N VAL A 152 -6.71 -4.20 -12.89
CA VAL A 152 -7.01 -4.77 -11.57
C VAL A 152 -7.90 -6.00 -11.64
N GLU A 153 -8.86 -6.05 -12.56
CA GLU A 153 -9.74 -7.20 -12.74
C GLU A 153 -8.97 -8.46 -13.19
N THR A 154 -7.96 -8.27 -14.05
CA THR A 154 -7.07 -9.36 -14.48
C THR A 154 -6.25 -9.89 -13.32
N LEU A 155 -5.73 -8.99 -12.46
CA LEU A 155 -5.00 -9.39 -11.27
C LEU A 155 -5.91 -10.07 -10.24
N ALA A 156 -7.12 -9.55 -10.03
CA ALA A 156 -8.11 -10.12 -9.13
C ALA A 156 -8.45 -11.58 -9.52
N ALA A 157 -8.78 -11.78 -10.79
CA ALA A 157 -9.04 -13.12 -11.33
C ALA A 157 -7.82 -14.05 -11.19
N ALA A 158 -6.62 -13.55 -11.49
CA ALA A 158 -5.39 -14.33 -11.45
C ALA A 158 -4.94 -14.74 -10.05
N LEU A 159 -5.30 -13.95 -9.04
CA LEU A 159 -4.96 -14.17 -7.64
C LEU A 159 -6.10 -14.85 -6.85
N ALA A 160 -7.26 -15.05 -7.47
CA ALA A 160 -8.50 -15.51 -6.85
C ALA A 160 -8.93 -14.62 -5.66
N GLU A 161 -8.76 -13.30 -5.82
CA GLU A 161 -9.13 -12.29 -4.84
C GLU A 161 -10.16 -11.32 -5.41
N SER A 162 -10.89 -10.61 -4.53
CA SER A 162 -11.78 -9.56 -4.98
C SER A 162 -10.99 -8.30 -5.37
N ARG A 163 -11.51 -7.54 -6.32
CA ARG A 163 -10.96 -6.22 -6.66
C ARG A 163 -10.81 -5.33 -5.43
N ASP A 164 -11.83 -5.31 -4.56
CA ASP A 164 -11.82 -4.49 -3.35
C ASP A 164 -10.71 -4.91 -2.39
N THR A 165 -10.41 -6.22 -2.28
CA THR A 165 -9.27 -6.72 -1.50
C THR A 165 -7.96 -6.17 -2.04
N LEU A 166 -7.77 -6.18 -3.37
CA LEU A 166 -6.57 -5.65 -3.98
C LEU A 166 -6.44 -4.14 -3.74
N GLU A 167 -7.49 -3.38 -4.03
CA GLU A 167 -7.46 -1.91 -3.97
C GLU A 167 -7.45 -1.34 -2.54
N ASP A 168 -8.06 -2.02 -1.57
CA ASP A 168 -8.21 -1.52 -0.19
C ASP A 168 -7.20 -2.09 0.80
N VAL A 169 -6.66 -3.29 0.54
CA VAL A 169 -5.81 -3.99 1.51
C VAL A 169 -4.37 -4.14 1.01
N ILE A 170 -4.18 -4.57 -0.25
CA ILE A 170 -2.86 -4.90 -0.80
C ILE A 170 -2.20 -3.67 -1.42
N GLU A 171 -2.83 -3.03 -2.39
CA GLU A 171 -2.25 -1.93 -3.16
C GLU A 171 -1.82 -0.70 -2.35
N PRO A 172 -2.55 -0.25 -1.30
CA PRO A 172 -2.23 1.01 -0.64
C PRO A 172 -0.80 1.08 -0.11
N TYR A 173 -0.33 0.01 0.52
CA TYR A 173 1.04 -0.05 1.02
C TYR A 173 2.06 -0.21 -0.11
N LEU A 174 1.79 -1.06 -1.09
CA LEU A 174 2.68 -1.28 -2.24
C LEU A 174 2.88 -0.01 -3.07
N ILE A 175 1.82 0.78 -3.24
CA ILE A 175 1.87 2.07 -3.95
C ILE A 175 2.65 3.10 -3.14
N GLN A 176 2.39 3.20 -1.83
CA GLN A 176 3.09 4.13 -0.94
C GLN A 176 4.60 3.87 -0.93
N GLU A 177 5.01 2.60 -0.92
CA GLU A 177 6.41 2.20 -0.97
C GLU A 177 7.02 2.29 -2.38
N GLY A 178 6.25 2.65 -3.39
CA GLY A 178 6.71 2.73 -4.78
C GLY A 178 7.07 1.38 -5.39
N LEU A 179 6.53 0.29 -4.83
CA LEU A 179 6.68 -1.06 -5.37
C LEU A 179 5.77 -1.26 -6.58
N VAL A 180 4.61 -0.59 -6.59
CA VAL A 180 3.62 -0.59 -7.66
C VAL A 180 3.22 0.85 -7.97
N LEU A 181 3.04 1.14 -9.25
CA LEU A 181 2.52 2.42 -9.75
C LEU A 181 1.13 2.22 -10.34
N ARG A 182 0.21 3.14 -10.04
CA ARG A 182 -1.13 3.15 -10.62
C ARG A 182 -1.17 4.15 -11.77
N THR A 183 -1.42 3.67 -12.98
CA THR A 183 -1.51 4.47 -14.20
C THR A 183 -2.93 4.42 -14.78
N SER A 184 -3.22 5.25 -15.77
CA SER A 184 -4.51 5.22 -16.50
C SER A 184 -4.75 3.89 -17.23
N ARG A 185 -3.68 3.20 -17.65
CA ARG A 185 -3.74 1.91 -18.34
C ARG A 185 -3.75 0.71 -17.40
N GLY A 186 -3.46 0.89 -16.12
CA GLY A 186 -3.42 -0.20 -15.12
C GLY A 186 -2.28 -0.07 -14.12
N ARG A 187 -1.92 -1.21 -13.53
CA ARG A 187 -0.85 -1.32 -12.53
C ARG A 187 0.46 -1.66 -13.22
N VAL A 188 1.52 -0.97 -12.81
CA VAL A 188 2.88 -1.17 -13.31
C VAL A 188 3.80 -1.41 -12.13
N LEU A 189 4.71 -2.35 -12.27
CA LEU A 189 5.70 -2.62 -11.23
C LEU A 189 6.72 -1.48 -11.19
N GLY A 190 6.92 -0.88 -10.02
CA GLY A 190 7.90 0.17 -9.81
C GLY A 190 9.33 -0.39 -9.77
N GLU A 191 10.34 0.46 -9.97
CA GLU A 191 11.76 0.07 -9.89
C GLU A 191 12.10 -0.63 -8.56
N ARG A 192 11.55 -0.11 -7.43
CA ARG A 192 11.70 -0.74 -6.11
C ARG A 192 11.07 -2.12 -6.05
N GLY A 193 9.96 -2.35 -6.79
CA GLY A 193 9.30 -3.65 -6.89
C GLY A 193 10.18 -4.68 -7.60
N TRP A 194 10.79 -4.30 -8.71
CA TRP A 194 11.75 -5.14 -9.43
C TRP A 194 12.95 -5.51 -8.56
N ARG A 195 13.54 -4.51 -7.91
CA ARG A 195 14.68 -4.71 -7.00
C ARG A 195 14.32 -5.62 -5.82
N HIS A 196 13.12 -5.45 -5.25
CA HIS A 196 12.65 -6.28 -4.14
C HIS A 196 12.46 -7.75 -4.53
N LEU A 197 11.98 -8.01 -5.74
CA LEU A 197 11.85 -9.37 -6.27
C LEU A 197 13.18 -9.99 -6.71
N GLY A 198 14.28 -9.22 -6.73
CA GLY A 198 15.57 -9.65 -7.27
C GLY A 198 15.55 -9.84 -8.78
N LEU A 199 14.60 -9.18 -9.48
CA LEU A 199 14.44 -9.26 -10.93
C LEU A 199 14.96 -7.99 -11.60
N VAL A 200 15.42 -8.15 -12.85
CA VAL A 200 15.82 -7.03 -13.70
C VAL A 200 14.61 -6.53 -14.46
N PRO A 201 14.30 -5.22 -14.45
CA PRO A 201 13.23 -4.68 -15.27
C PRO A 201 13.50 -4.93 -16.76
N PRO A 202 12.46 -5.21 -17.56
CA PRO A 202 12.62 -5.31 -18.99
C PRO A 202 13.20 -3.99 -19.57
N PRO A 203 14.00 -4.03 -20.62
CA PRO A 203 14.52 -2.83 -21.25
C PRO A 203 13.34 -1.96 -21.68
N ASP A 204 13.45 -0.65 -21.36
CA ASP A 204 12.37 0.32 -21.60
C ASP A 204 12.20 0.52 -23.11
N GLU A 205 11.19 -0.12 -23.72
CA GLU A 205 10.88 0.05 -25.15
C GLU A 205 10.44 1.48 -25.50
N SER A 206 9.96 2.26 -24.51
CA SER A 206 9.58 3.67 -24.73
C SER A 206 10.79 4.58 -24.95
N ALA A 207 11.96 4.22 -24.40
CA ALA A 207 13.20 4.95 -24.66
C ALA A 207 13.71 4.73 -26.08
N ARG A 208 13.40 3.60 -26.71
CA ARG A 208 13.79 3.31 -28.12
C ARG A 208 12.88 4.03 -29.11
N THR A 209 11.58 4.15 -28.80
CA THR A 209 10.62 4.83 -29.70
C THR A 209 10.75 6.37 -29.65
N GLY A 210 11.19 6.95 -28.54
CA GLY A 210 11.42 8.38 -28.40
C GLY A 210 12.67 8.87 -29.13
N GLN A 211 13.72 8.04 -29.22
CA GLN A 211 14.94 8.40 -29.93
C GLN A 211 14.82 8.27 -31.47
N SER A 212 14.03 7.30 -31.95
CA SER A 212 13.78 7.17 -33.39
C SER A 212 12.86 8.28 -33.92
N ALA A 213 11.87 8.71 -33.17
CA ALA A 213 10.98 9.80 -33.57
C ALA A 213 11.67 11.18 -33.60
N GLN A 214 12.67 11.40 -32.71
CA GLN A 214 13.44 12.66 -32.71
C GLN A 214 14.49 12.72 -33.80
N SER A 215 15.06 11.60 -34.25
CA SER A 215 16.02 11.56 -35.36
C SER A 215 15.35 11.69 -36.72
N ASP A 216 14.12 11.21 -36.90
CA ASP A 216 13.43 11.23 -38.19
C ASP A 216 12.96 12.63 -38.60
N TRP A 217 12.47 13.46 -37.68
CA TRP A 217 12.07 14.82 -38.05
C TRP A 217 13.25 15.79 -38.21
N LEU A 218 14.38 15.56 -37.52
CA LEU A 218 15.60 16.33 -37.72
C LEU A 218 16.25 16.05 -39.08
N ASN A 219 16.11 14.82 -39.58
CA ASN A 219 16.61 14.48 -40.93
C ASN A 219 15.69 14.99 -42.06
N ASP A 220 14.37 15.13 -41.80
CA ASP A 220 13.41 15.64 -42.78
C ASP A 220 13.50 17.18 -42.95
N GLU A 221 13.96 17.89 -41.91
CA GLU A 221 14.21 19.35 -41.97
C GLU A 221 15.53 19.69 -42.70
N ALA A 222 16.53 18.83 -42.61
CA ALA A 222 17.78 18.98 -43.35
C ALA A 222 17.64 18.67 -44.84
N ALA A 223 16.59 17.96 -45.26
CA ALA A 223 16.33 17.63 -46.67
C ALA A 223 15.48 18.68 -47.41
N ARG A 224 14.98 19.72 -46.74
CA ARG A 224 14.08 20.73 -47.31
C ARG A 224 14.70 22.08 -47.62
N ASP A 225 16.01 22.18 -47.72
CA ASP A 225 16.62 23.42 -48.20
C ASP A 225 17.03 23.28 -49.70
N PRO A 226 16.21 23.70 -50.63
CA PRO A 226 16.63 23.91 -52.00
C PRO A 226 16.52 25.36 -52.40
N ALA A 227 17.58 25.85 -52.95
CA ALA A 227 17.67 26.92 -53.91
C ALA A 227 17.84 28.34 -53.38
N GLY A 228 19.03 28.78 -53.48
CA GLY A 228 19.45 30.18 -53.47
C GLY A 228 18.84 31.01 -54.60
N PRO A 229 18.94 32.35 -54.52
CA PRO A 229 18.23 33.26 -55.39
C PRO A 229 18.93 33.32 -56.77
N HIS A 230 18.13 33.12 -57.79
CA HIS A 230 18.49 33.51 -59.14
C HIS A 230 18.56 35.03 -59.22
N VAL A 231 19.77 35.53 -59.45
CA VAL A 231 20.05 36.85 -59.99
C VAL A 231 19.93 36.69 -61.50
N GLY A 232 19.11 37.48 -62.14
CA GLY A 232 18.99 37.60 -63.58
C GLY A 232 18.54 38.99 -63.93
N ASP A 233 19.31 39.62 -64.70
CA ASP A 233 19.31 40.94 -65.42
C ASP A 233 17.99 41.67 -65.53
#